data_ad9498349bb1d79d3fe0f984fbf2e0ac
#
_entry.id   ad9498349bb1d79d3fe0f984fbf2e0ac
#
_cell.length_a   1.000
_cell.length_b   1.000
_cell.length_c   1.000
_cell.angle_alpha   90.00
_cell.angle_beta   90.00
_cell.angle_gamma   90.00
#
_symmetry.space_group_name_H-M   'P 1'
#
loop_
_entity.id
_entity.type
_entity.pdbx_description
1 polymer ?
#
loop_
_entity_poly.entity_id
_entity_poly.type
_entity_poly.pdbx_seq_one_letter_code
_entity_poly.pdbx_strand_id
1 'polypeptide(L)'
;MTEAELLKLIQGGENIQVEFKKSTTEITKDVYDTVCSFSNRDGGIILLGVKDNGEILGVAPDAVDRMKKDFVTSINNGQKINPPLYLQPEACTVDGRTLLVIQVPSGSQVCRH
;
A
#
# COMPACT_ATOMS: atom_id res chain seq x y z
N MET A 1 -6.99 6.02 -8.40
CA MET A 1 -6.84 5.16 -9.59
C MET A 1 -8.18 4.53 -9.95
N THR A 2 -8.43 4.34 -11.22
CA THR A 2 -9.65 3.69 -11.69
C THR A 2 -9.54 2.18 -11.55
N GLU A 3 -10.68 1.49 -11.59
CA GLU A 3 -10.70 0.03 -11.56
C GLU A 3 -9.92 -0.55 -12.75
N ALA A 4 -10.07 0.04 -13.94
CA ALA A 4 -9.36 -0.42 -15.14
C ALA A 4 -7.84 -0.31 -14.97
N GLU A 5 -7.37 0.80 -14.41
CA GLU A 5 -5.95 1.00 -14.12
C GLU A 5 -5.42 -0.04 -13.13
N LEU A 6 -6.19 -0.31 -12.07
CA LEU A 6 -5.81 -1.29 -11.06
C LEU A 6 -5.77 -2.70 -11.62
N LEU A 7 -6.77 -3.08 -12.42
CA LEU A 7 -6.78 -4.40 -13.07
C LEU A 7 -5.56 -4.57 -13.98
N LYS A 8 -5.18 -3.53 -14.70
CA LYS A 8 -4.01 -3.57 -15.55
C LYS A 8 -2.72 -3.77 -14.75
N LEU A 9 -2.59 -3.08 -13.62
CA LEU A 9 -1.44 -3.25 -12.72
C LEU A 9 -1.38 -4.67 -12.18
N ILE A 10 -2.51 -5.22 -11.75
CA ILE A 10 -2.57 -6.56 -11.18
C ILE A 10 -2.21 -7.60 -12.23
N GLN A 11 -2.71 -7.45 -13.46
CA GLN A 11 -2.38 -8.36 -14.56
C GLN A 11 -0.91 -8.33 -14.92
N GLY A 12 -0.26 -7.18 -14.75
CA GLY A 12 1.17 -7.02 -15.02
C GLY A 12 2.07 -7.70 -13.99
N GLY A 13 1.53 -8.02 -12.81
CA GLY A 13 2.28 -8.65 -11.73
C GLY A 13 3.17 -7.67 -10.97
N GLU A 14 3.79 -8.19 -9.92
CA GLU A 14 4.74 -7.41 -9.12
C GLU A 14 5.99 -7.05 -9.92
N ASN A 15 6.55 -5.88 -9.63
CA ASN A 15 7.82 -5.43 -10.21
C ASN A 15 8.46 -4.42 -9.25
N ILE A 16 9.52 -3.73 -9.67
CA ILE A 16 10.27 -2.81 -8.79
C ILE A 16 9.44 -1.60 -8.32
N GLN A 17 8.28 -1.36 -8.93
CA GLN A 17 7.41 -0.24 -8.56
C GLN A 17 5.98 -0.68 -8.22
N VAL A 18 5.71 -1.97 -8.17
CA VAL A 18 4.38 -2.50 -7.85
C VAL A 18 4.52 -3.69 -6.91
N GLU A 19 3.90 -3.60 -5.74
CA GLU A 19 3.95 -4.65 -4.71
C GLU A 19 2.54 -5.03 -4.29
N PHE A 20 2.28 -6.34 -4.20
CA PHE A 20 1.00 -6.87 -3.71
C PHE A 20 1.19 -7.35 -2.28
N LYS A 21 0.21 -7.05 -1.42
CA LYS A 21 0.18 -7.51 -0.03
C LYS A 21 -1.21 -8.04 0.28
N LYS A 22 -1.30 -9.20 0.94
CA LYS A 22 -2.60 -9.75 1.33
C LYS A 22 -3.36 -8.78 2.23
N SER A 23 -2.82 -8.43 3.36
CA SER A 23 -3.32 -7.41 4.31
C SER A 23 -4.84 -7.29 4.33
N THR A 24 -5.54 -8.42 4.53
CA THR A 24 -7.00 -8.43 4.45
C THR A 24 -7.67 -7.79 5.66
N THR A 25 -7.03 -7.81 6.83
CA THR A 25 -7.60 -7.29 8.07
C THR A 25 -6.67 -6.35 8.83
N GLU A 26 -5.37 -6.34 8.52
CA GLU A 26 -4.41 -5.50 9.21
C GLU A 26 -3.23 -5.18 8.31
N ILE A 27 -2.47 -4.15 8.69
CA ILE A 27 -1.24 -3.77 7.99
C ILE A 27 -0.07 -4.29 8.80
N THR A 28 0.74 -5.15 8.16
CA THR A 28 1.89 -5.77 8.80
C THR A 28 3.15 -4.93 8.60
N LYS A 29 4.19 -5.25 9.37
CA LYS A 29 5.45 -4.49 9.37
C LYS A 29 6.07 -4.39 7.98
N ASP A 30 5.98 -5.47 7.20
CA ASP A 30 6.60 -5.51 5.87
C ASP A 30 6.00 -4.50 4.89
N VAL A 31 4.75 -4.07 5.10
CA VAL A 31 4.15 -3.01 4.29
C VAL A 31 4.93 -1.70 4.48
N TYR A 32 5.26 -1.37 5.72
CA TYR A 32 6.01 -0.15 6.03
C TYR A 32 7.45 -0.22 5.52
N ASP A 33 8.06 -1.40 5.55
CA ASP A 33 9.37 -1.61 4.94
C ASP A 33 9.33 -1.33 3.44
N THR A 34 8.27 -1.77 2.76
CA THR A 34 8.07 -1.51 1.34
C THR A 34 7.85 -0.03 1.05
N VAL A 35 7.08 0.66 1.92
CA VAL A 35 6.89 2.11 1.78
C VAL A 35 8.24 2.83 1.78
N CYS A 36 9.10 2.51 2.74
CA CYS A 36 10.43 3.11 2.81
C CYS A 36 11.30 2.73 1.61
N SER A 37 11.24 1.47 1.19
CA SER A 37 11.99 1.01 0.03
C SER A 37 11.60 1.79 -1.24
N PHE A 38 10.30 1.97 -1.46
CA PHE A 38 9.82 2.75 -2.61
C PHE A 38 10.19 4.22 -2.50
N SER A 39 10.06 4.81 -1.32
CA SER A 39 10.44 6.21 -1.09
C SER A 39 11.93 6.46 -1.36
N ASN A 40 12.77 5.48 -1.04
CA ASN A 40 14.22 5.57 -1.24
C ASN A 40 14.64 5.34 -2.69
N ARG A 41 13.70 4.97 -3.55
CA ARG A 41 13.94 4.75 -4.99
C ARG A 41 13.05 5.71 -5.79
N ASP A 42 12.41 5.22 -6.82
CA ASP A 42 11.61 6.04 -7.73
C ASP A 42 10.13 6.06 -7.35
N GLY A 43 9.80 5.67 -6.12
CA GLY A 43 8.42 5.54 -5.70
C GLY A 43 7.81 4.22 -6.14
N GLY A 44 6.51 4.07 -5.95
CA GLY A 44 5.81 2.85 -6.33
C GLY A 44 4.40 2.80 -5.81
N ILE A 45 3.73 1.69 -6.10
CA ILE A 45 2.34 1.46 -5.72
C ILE A 45 2.27 0.15 -4.93
N ILE A 46 1.60 0.20 -3.78
CA ILE A 46 1.33 -0.98 -2.95
C ILE A 46 -0.17 -1.25 -3.00
N LEU A 47 -0.55 -2.47 -3.34
CA LEU A 47 -1.95 -2.90 -3.36
C LEU A 47 -2.19 -3.86 -2.19
N LEU A 48 -3.03 -3.44 -1.24
CA LEU A 48 -3.45 -4.28 -0.11
C LEU A 48 -4.72 -5.03 -0.48
N GLY A 49 -4.76 -6.30 -0.18
CA GLY A 49 -5.87 -7.18 -0.52
C GLY A 49 -5.62 -8.03 -1.76
N VAL A 50 -4.37 -8.12 -2.20
CA VAL A 50 -3.98 -8.90 -3.40
C VAL A 50 -2.87 -9.86 -3.02
N LYS A 51 -3.00 -11.13 -3.43
CA LYS A 51 -1.94 -12.13 -3.22
C LYS A 51 -0.80 -11.92 -4.20
N ASP A 52 0.36 -12.49 -3.88
CA ASP A 52 1.56 -12.38 -4.73
C ASP A 52 1.32 -12.85 -6.17
N ASN A 53 0.42 -13.80 -6.36
CA ASN A 53 0.09 -14.32 -7.69
C ASN A 53 -0.96 -13.48 -8.42
N GLY A 54 -1.41 -12.37 -7.83
CA GLY A 54 -2.41 -11.50 -8.44
C GLY A 54 -3.85 -11.82 -8.10
N GLU A 55 -4.10 -12.84 -7.27
CA GLU A 55 -5.47 -13.15 -6.85
C GLU A 55 -6.01 -12.04 -5.96
N ILE A 56 -7.18 -11.50 -6.29
CA ILE A 56 -7.82 -10.41 -5.56
C ILE A 56 -8.62 -11.01 -4.40
N LEU A 57 -8.14 -10.80 -3.18
CA LEU A 57 -8.84 -11.24 -1.96
C LEU A 57 -9.76 -10.15 -1.44
N GLY A 58 -9.33 -8.91 -1.54
CA GLY A 58 -9.99 -7.77 -0.95
C GLY A 58 -9.67 -7.58 0.53
N VAL A 59 -9.78 -6.34 0.98
CA VAL A 59 -9.69 -5.98 2.39
C VAL A 59 -11.06 -6.18 3.01
N ALA A 60 -11.13 -6.74 4.23
CA ALA A 60 -12.41 -6.93 4.93
C ALA A 60 -13.10 -5.56 5.09
N PRO A 61 -14.39 -5.44 4.69
CA PRO A 61 -15.06 -4.13 4.71
C PRO A 61 -15.07 -3.45 6.07
N ASP A 62 -15.17 -4.23 7.16
CA ASP A 62 -15.17 -3.69 8.51
C ASP A 62 -13.77 -3.32 9.01
N ALA A 63 -12.72 -3.68 8.29
CA ALA A 63 -11.34 -3.34 8.64
C ALA A 63 -10.80 -2.11 7.89
N VAL A 64 -11.48 -1.66 6.83
CA VAL A 64 -10.96 -0.61 5.94
C VAL A 64 -10.60 0.67 6.71
N ASP A 65 -11.56 1.20 7.48
CA ASP A 65 -11.35 2.47 8.18
C ASP A 65 -10.24 2.37 9.22
N ARG A 66 -10.20 1.28 9.96
CA ARG A 66 -9.15 1.04 10.95
C ARG A 66 -7.78 0.94 10.29
N MET A 67 -7.68 0.20 9.20
CA MET A 67 -6.40 0.04 8.48
C MET A 67 -5.89 1.36 7.93
N LYS A 68 -6.78 2.19 7.36
CA LYS A 68 -6.41 3.52 6.87
C LYS A 68 -5.87 4.38 8.01
N LYS A 69 -6.56 4.37 9.14
CA LYS A 69 -6.15 5.15 10.32
C LYS A 69 -4.83 4.66 10.88
N ASP A 70 -4.67 3.35 11.02
CA ASP A 70 -3.42 2.74 11.54
C ASP A 70 -2.25 3.08 10.63
N PHE A 71 -2.44 3.03 9.32
CA PHE A 71 -1.41 3.38 8.35
C PHE A 71 -0.97 4.83 8.53
N VAL A 72 -1.91 5.77 8.53
CA VAL A 72 -1.60 7.20 8.65
C VAL A 72 -0.88 7.48 9.98
N THR A 73 -1.35 6.89 11.07
CA THR A 73 -0.72 7.06 12.38
C THR A 73 0.72 6.55 12.37
N SER A 74 0.95 5.39 11.76
CA SER A 74 2.28 4.77 11.77
C SER A 74 3.27 5.52 10.90
N ILE A 75 2.88 5.96 9.71
CA ILE A 75 3.81 6.67 8.81
C ILE A 75 4.09 8.11 9.26
N ASN A 76 3.21 8.69 10.08
CA ASN A 76 3.43 10.02 10.65
C ASN A 76 4.22 9.98 11.95
N ASN A 77 4.53 8.78 12.46
CA ASN A 77 5.30 8.60 13.70
C ASN A 77 6.79 8.53 13.36
N GLY A 78 7.53 9.60 13.66
CA GLY A 78 8.97 9.70 13.38
C GLY A 78 9.84 8.68 14.12
N GLN A 79 9.30 8.02 15.16
CA GLN A 79 10.00 6.94 15.85
C GLN A 79 9.89 5.62 15.10
N LYS A 80 8.84 5.45 14.30
CA LYS A 80 8.62 4.24 13.50
C LYS A 80 9.14 4.40 12.09
N ILE A 81 8.85 5.54 11.46
CA ILE A 81 9.33 5.86 10.10
C ILE A 81 9.97 7.24 10.16
N ASN A 82 11.22 7.31 9.76
CA ASN A 82 11.99 8.54 9.80
C ASN A 82 12.57 8.83 8.39
N PRO A 83 12.26 9.96 7.77
CA PRO A 83 11.33 11.01 8.26
C PRO A 83 9.86 10.57 8.19
N PRO A 84 8.98 11.20 8.97
CA PRO A 84 7.55 10.94 8.85
C PRO A 84 7.04 11.24 7.45
N LEU A 85 6.10 10.42 6.98
CA LEU A 85 5.52 10.57 5.66
C LEU A 85 4.03 10.93 5.79
N TYR A 86 3.52 11.67 4.81
CA TYR A 86 2.13 12.14 4.81
C TYR A 86 1.39 11.52 3.63
N LEU A 87 1.17 10.20 3.73
CA LEU A 87 0.47 9.42 2.72
C LEU A 87 -0.84 8.91 3.29
N GLN A 88 -1.82 8.69 2.42
CA GLN A 88 -3.09 8.08 2.80
C GLN A 88 -3.42 6.96 1.83
N PRO A 89 -3.84 5.78 2.35
CA PRO A 89 -4.36 4.74 1.47
C PRO A 89 -5.68 5.18 0.86
N GLU A 90 -5.89 4.83 -0.40
CA GLU A 90 -7.16 5.08 -1.09
C GLU A 90 -7.93 3.77 -1.21
N ALA A 91 -9.19 3.76 -0.80
CA ALA A 91 -10.05 2.59 -0.97
C ALA A 91 -10.60 2.59 -2.40
N CYS A 92 -10.36 1.48 -3.11
CA CYS A 92 -10.82 1.32 -4.50
C CYS A 92 -11.53 -0.01 -4.64
N THR A 93 -12.59 -0.05 -5.45
CA THR A 93 -13.35 -1.27 -5.70
C THR A 93 -12.86 -1.92 -6.99
N VAL A 94 -12.50 -3.21 -6.91
CA VAL A 94 -12.09 -4.01 -8.06
C VAL A 94 -12.79 -5.37 -7.98
N ASP A 95 -13.52 -5.73 -9.01
CA ASP A 95 -14.31 -6.97 -9.06
C ASP A 95 -15.22 -7.15 -7.84
N GLY A 96 -15.85 -6.05 -7.39
CA GLY A 96 -16.74 -6.06 -6.25
C GLY A 96 -16.05 -6.15 -4.90
N ARG A 97 -14.74 -6.13 -4.84
CA ARG A 97 -13.93 -6.20 -3.62
C ARG A 97 -13.21 -4.90 -3.39
N THR A 98 -12.97 -4.56 -2.12
CA THR A 98 -12.27 -3.34 -1.75
C THR A 98 -10.78 -3.61 -1.64
N LEU A 99 -9.96 -2.81 -2.32
CA LEU A 99 -8.52 -2.78 -2.15
C LEU A 99 -8.12 -1.47 -1.51
N LEU A 100 -7.02 -1.48 -0.76
CA LEU A 100 -6.39 -0.24 -0.31
C LEU A 100 -5.14 -0.01 -1.17
N VAL A 101 -5.09 1.15 -1.81
CA VAL A 101 -4.02 1.51 -2.73
C VAL A 101 -3.15 2.58 -2.07
N ILE A 102 -1.85 2.30 -1.98
CA ILE A 102 -0.88 3.25 -1.42
C ILE A 102 0.05 3.67 -2.54
N GLN A 103 0.00 4.94 -2.91
CA GLN A 103 0.92 5.51 -3.90
C GLN A 103 2.05 6.19 -3.15
N VAL A 104 3.28 5.68 -3.31
CA VAL A 104 4.45 6.19 -2.63
C VAL A 104 5.28 7.00 -3.62
N PRO A 105 5.44 8.32 -3.40
CA PRO A 105 6.30 9.12 -4.26
C PRO A 105 7.77 8.89 -3.93
N SER A 106 8.65 9.26 -4.85
CA SER A 106 10.08 9.28 -4.57
C SER A 106 10.35 10.33 -3.49
N GLY A 107 11.08 9.93 -2.45
CA GLY A 107 11.39 10.82 -1.34
C GLY A 107 12.67 11.63 -1.58
N SER A 108 12.76 12.79 -0.90
CA SER A 108 13.95 13.64 -0.95
C SER A 108 14.98 13.29 0.10
N GLN A 109 14.62 12.46 1.08
CA GLN A 109 15.50 12.02 2.16
C GLN A 109 15.41 10.51 2.30
N VAL A 110 16.47 9.89 2.83
CA VAL A 110 16.48 8.45 3.08
C VAL A 110 15.43 8.10 4.15
N CYS A 111 14.51 7.22 3.79
CA CYS A 111 13.48 6.73 4.69
C CYS A 111 13.98 5.49 5.44
N ARG A 112 13.69 5.43 6.73
CA ARG A 112 14.03 4.29 7.59
C ARG A 112 12.80 3.83 8.36
N HIS A 113 12.72 2.53 8.47
CA HIS A 113 11.64 1.91 9.25
C HIS A 113 12.22 1.06 10.37
#